data_c5b77f9377536c2ec0d63ce3f228070c
#
_entry.id   c5b77f9377536c2ec0d63ce3f228070c
#
_cell.length_a   1.000
_cell.length_b   1.000
_cell.length_c   1.000
_cell.angle_alpha   90.00
_cell.angle_beta   90.00
_cell.angle_gamma   90.00
#
_symmetry.space_group_name_H-M   'P 1'
#
loop_
_entity.id
_entity.type
_entity.pdbx_description
1 polymer ?
#
loop_
_entity_poly.entity_id
_entity_poly.type
_entity_poly.pdbx_seq_one_letter_code
_entity_poly.pdbx_strand_id
1 'polypeptide(L)'
;MTLSKKIYNYLYIFFLVLIIVISEFSTNFAKAKTFVINDIEIQEKYDLNFNKIKVVDKAFKKAFEILISKILQSENKNILRSTDINQIKSFVEGFSLMEEKFVDDNYQAKINVDFNKKDLINYFNSKGIITSSINSIDVMILPILIDLKKNQIFSYSNNPFFLNWNLNNKKFHQINYFLPNEDIEDFSIIRKNIDDIENYNFNEIFNKYNVKNRILLVLLNQDNLIKVFSKLNLENNEMYLNKNYKDVSMKNLEQINDVILDLKNDYENKWKSLNEINTSIILPIRLSVDANNFLLSNNLENYLNEVDLISNY
;
A
#
# COMPACT_ATOMS: atom_id res chain seq x y z
N MET A 1 -37.21 -49.76 -23.58
CA MET A 1 -35.79 -49.44 -23.32
C MET A 1 -35.46 -47.96 -23.56
N THR A 2 -36.36 -47.10 -23.98
CA THR A 2 -36.12 -45.68 -24.31
C THR A 2 -36.53 -44.69 -23.21
N LEU A 3 -37.42 -45.06 -22.27
CA LEU A 3 -37.86 -44.20 -21.17
C LEU A 3 -36.77 -44.04 -20.09
N SER A 4 -36.00 -45.08 -19.82
CA SER A 4 -34.94 -45.10 -18.81
C SER A 4 -33.78 -44.12 -19.17
N LYS A 5 -33.37 -44.05 -20.44
CA LYS A 5 -32.31 -43.14 -20.90
C LYS A 5 -32.71 -41.66 -20.79
N LYS A 6 -33.99 -41.32 -21.01
CA LYS A 6 -34.45 -39.92 -20.85
C LYS A 6 -34.44 -39.48 -19.38
N ILE A 7 -34.85 -40.35 -18.45
CA ILE A 7 -34.83 -40.07 -17.03
C ILE A 7 -33.37 -39.84 -16.52
N TYR A 8 -32.42 -40.68 -16.95
CA TYR A 8 -31.00 -40.50 -16.62
C TYR A 8 -30.44 -39.20 -17.14
N ASN A 9 -30.81 -38.77 -18.35
CA ASN A 9 -30.34 -37.46 -18.89
C ASN A 9 -30.94 -36.31 -18.10
N TYR A 10 -32.19 -36.31 -17.68
CA TYR A 10 -32.76 -35.25 -16.84
C TYR A 10 -32.15 -35.23 -15.45
N LEU A 11 -31.84 -36.38 -14.86
CA LEU A 11 -31.18 -36.49 -13.58
C LEU A 11 -29.74 -35.95 -13.65
N TYR A 12 -29.02 -36.22 -14.72
CA TYR A 12 -27.67 -35.72 -14.97
C TYR A 12 -27.66 -34.19 -15.15
N ILE A 13 -28.59 -33.64 -15.93
CA ILE A 13 -28.73 -32.19 -16.12
C ILE A 13 -29.14 -31.53 -14.81
N PHE A 14 -30.01 -32.10 -14.02
CA PHE A 14 -30.38 -31.58 -12.70
C PHE A 14 -29.19 -31.54 -11.73
N PHE A 15 -28.37 -32.61 -11.71
CA PHE A 15 -27.15 -32.66 -10.90
C PHE A 15 -26.11 -31.66 -11.36
N LEU A 16 -25.98 -31.42 -12.66
CA LEU A 16 -25.05 -30.45 -13.23
C LEU A 16 -25.45 -29.01 -12.91
N VAL A 17 -26.75 -28.70 -12.99
CA VAL A 17 -27.30 -27.40 -12.58
C VAL A 17 -27.16 -27.21 -11.06
N LEU A 18 -27.36 -28.23 -10.25
CA LEU A 18 -27.20 -28.20 -8.81
C LEU A 18 -25.74 -27.91 -8.43
N ILE A 19 -24.75 -28.49 -9.12
CA ILE A 19 -23.34 -28.25 -8.92
C ILE A 19 -22.97 -26.77 -9.28
N ILE A 20 -23.52 -26.25 -10.38
CA ILE A 20 -23.30 -24.85 -10.79
C ILE A 20 -23.92 -23.90 -9.76
N VAL A 21 -25.10 -24.13 -9.28
CA VAL A 21 -25.75 -23.33 -8.24
C VAL A 21 -24.94 -23.36 -6.93
N ILE A 22 -24.45 -24.54 -6.53
CA ILE A 22 -23.63 -24.68 -5.32
C ILE A 22 -22.26 -23.97 -5.51
N SER A 23 -21.68 -23.96 -6.73
CA SER A 23 -20.43 -23.26 -6.99
C SER A 23 -20.58 -21.73 -6.95
N GLU A 24 -21.73 -21.18 -7.32
CA GLU A 24 -22.01 -19.75 -7.21
C GLU A 24 -22.26 -19.30 -5.75
N PHE A 25 -22.79 -20.17 -4.89
CA PHE A 25 -22.95 -19.87 -3.47
C PHE A 25 -21.63 -19.88 -2.68
N SER A 26 -20.60 -20.53 -3.18
CA SER A 26 -19.29 -20.62 -2.47
C SER A 26 -18.34 -19.44 -2.70
N THR A 27 -18.66 -18.48 -3.57
CA THR A 27 -17.79 -17.35 -3.87
C THR A 27 -18.03 -16.09 -3.01
N ASN A 28 -19.03 -16.09 -2.13
CA ASN A 28 -19.30 -14.98 -1.21
C ASN A 28 -18.69 -15.20 0.19
N PHE A 29 -17.58 -15.97 0.29
CA PHE A 29 -16.86 -16.08 1.56
C PHE A 29 -16.07 -14.83 1.86
N ALA A 30 -16.57 -14.08 2.85
CA ALA A 30 -15.85 -13.22 3.77
C ALA A 30 -14.81 -12.29 3.12
N LYS A 31 -15.20 -11.10 2.69
CA LYS A 31 -14.27 -9.98 2.61
C LYS A 31 -13.67 -9.78 4.00
N ALA A 32 -12.44 -10.10 4.06
CA ALA A 32 -11.54 -10.33 5.15
C ALA A 32 -11.75 -9.47 6.40
N LYS A 33 -12.11 -10.11 7.48
CA LYS A 33 -11.82 -9.69 8.86
C LYS A 33 -10.30 -9.67 9.14
N THR A 34 -9.47 -9.88 8.12
CA THR A 34 -8.02 -10.06 8.25
C THR A 34 -7.23 -9.08 7.40
N PHE A 35 -6.06 -8.69 7.89
CA PHE A 35 -5.01 -8.08 7.07
C PHE A 35 -4.08 -9.18 6.55
N VAL A 36 -4.04 -9.37 5.26
CA VAL A 36 -3.19 -10.39 4.61
C VAL A 36 -1.89 -9.76 4.14
N ILE A 37 -0.76 -10.31 4.56
CA ILE A 37 0.57 -9.95 4.07
C ILE A 37 1.18 -11.14 3.36
N ASN A 38 1.30 -11.01 2.05
CA ASN A 38 1.77 -12.06 1.16
C ASN A 38 3.28 -12.00 0.91
N ASP A 39 3.82 -13.13 0.47
CA ASP A 39 5.17 -13.25 -0.08
C ASP A 39 6.27 -12.81 0.89
N ILE A 40 6.15 -13.20 2.16
CA ILE A 40 7.20 -12.97 3.14
C ILE A 40 8.32 -13.97 2.93
N GLU A 41 9.40 -13.51 2.35
CA GLU A 41 10.59 -14.31 2.12
C GLU A 41 11.47 -14.30 3.35
N ILE A 42 11.80 -15.51 3.84
CA ILE A 42 12.73 -15.76 4.95
C ILE A 42 13.82 -16.68 4.43
N GLN A 43 15.05 -16.34 4.79
CA GLN A 43 16.21 -17.19 4.57
C GLN A 43 16.93 -17.40 5.90
N GLU A 44 17.27 -18.64 6.20
CA GLU A 44 17.96 -19.04 7.41
C GLU A 44 19.02 -20.11 7.09
N LYS A 45 20.12 -20.09 7.81
CA LYS A 45 21.11 -21.15 7.68
C LYS A 45 20.55 -22.46 8.17
N TYR A 46 20.70 -23.52 7.38
CA TYR A 46 20.30 -24.88 7.74
C TYR A 46 21.48 -25.62 8.37
N ASP A 47 21.55 -25.54 9.68
CA ASP A 47 22.60 -26.23 10.51
C ASP A 47 21.97 -26.96 11.70
N LEU A 48 22.80 -27.50 12.57
CA LEU A 48 22.35 -28.24 13.76
C LEU A 48 21.47 -27.43 14.72
N ASN A 49 21.50 -26.10 14.64
CA ASN A 49 20.69 -25.19 15.45
C ASN A 49 19.44 -24.72 14.72
N PHE A 50 19.20 -25.22 13.51
CA PHE A 50 18.03 -24.82 12.71
C PHE A 50 16.73 -25.14 13.45
N ASN A 51 15.83 -24.16 13.49
CA ASN A 51 14.53 -24.31 14.12
C ASN A 51 13.44 -23.64 13.26
N LYS A 52 12.57 -24.46 12.70
CA LYS A 52 11.47 -24.00 11.83
C LYS A 52 10.51 -23.04 12.56
N ILE A 53 10.30 -23.20 13.87
CA ILE A 53 9.46 -22.28 14.66
C ILE A 53 10.07 -20.88 14.66
N LYS A 54 11.38 -20.75 14.83
CA LYS A 54 12.07 -19.46 14.78
C LYS A 54 11.96 -18.81 13.40
N VAL A 55 11.94 -19.60 12.32
CA VAL A 55 11.73 -19.09 10.95
C VAL A 55 10.34 -18.49 10.81
N VAL A 56 9.30 -19.20 11.30
CA VAL A 56 7.92 -18.71 11.31
C VAL A 56 7.79 -17.44 12.16
N ASP A 57 8.44 -17.41 13.34
CA ASP A 57 8.46 -16.20 14.19
C ASP A 57 9.09 -15.01 13.51
N LYS A 58 10.17 -15.21 12.75
CA LYS A 58 10.77 -14.15 11.91
C LYS A 58 9.83 -13.70 10.81
N ALA A 59 9.08 -14.63 10.20
CA ALA A 59 8.08 -14.29 9.19
C ALA A 59 6.96 -13.43 9.79
N PHE A 60 6.44 -13.79 10.95
CA PHE A 60 5.41 -13.00 11.64
C PHE A 60 5.90 -11.59 11.97
N LYS A 61 7.12 -11.47 12.51
CA LYS A 61 7.71 -10.16 12.80
C LYS A 61 7.87 -9.31 11.54
N LYS A 62 8.41 -9.87 10.45
CA LYS A 62 8.58 -9.18 9.17
C LYS A 62 7.24 -8.80 8.56
N ALA A 63 6.23 -9.69 8.61
CA ALA A 63 4.88 -9.41 8.16
C ALA A 63 4.23 -8.26 8.95
N PHE A 64 4.38 -8.27 10.28
CA PHE A 64 3.90 -7.20 11.15
C PHE A 64 4.57 -5.85 10.83
N GLU A 65 5.89 -5.83 10.63
CA GLU A 65 6.63 -4.62 10.22
C GLU A 65 6.14 -4.07 8.87
N ILE A 66 5.84 -4.94 7.90
CA ILE A 66 5.25 -4.53 6.62
C ILE A 66 3.84 -3.99 6.83
N LEU A 67 3.01 -4.65 7.63
CA LEU A 67 1.65 -4.23 7.91
C LEU A 67 1.61 -2.85 8.56
N ILE A 68 2.34 -2.65 9.66
CA ILE A 68 2.39 -1.33 10.32
C ILE A 68 2.95 -0.26 9.40
N SER A 69 3.88 -0.63 8.50
CA SER A 69 4.41 0.30 7.50
C SER A 69 3.39 0.66 6.42
N LYS A 70 2.40 -0.22 6.15
CA LYS A 70 1.29 0.10 5.23
C LYS A 70 0.25 1.02 5.88
N ILE A 71 -0.16 0.74 7.11
CA ILE A 71 -1.33 1.38 7.72
C ILE A 71 -1.03 2.52 8.68
N LEU A 72 0.24 2.71 9.09
CA LEU A 72 0.62 3.76 10.04
C LEU A 72 1.54 4.80 9.40
N GLN A 73 1.41 6.04 9.86
CA GLN A 73 2.39 7.07 9.58
C GLN A 73 3.75 6.74 10.22
N SER A 74 4.84 7.30 9.66
CA SER A 74 6.21 6.95 10.04
C SER A 74 6.52 7.20 11.51
N GLU A 75 5.91 8.19 12.13
CA GLU A 75 6.07 8.52 13.55
C GLU A 75 5.56 7.39 14.45
N ASN A 76 4.40 6.83 14.12
CA ASN A 76 3.76 5.76 14.89
C ASN A 76 4.43 4.40 14.74
N LYS A 77 5.10 4.16 13.61
CA LYS A 77 5.82 2.90 13.36
C LYS A 77 6.91 2.63 14.40
N ASN A 78 7.60 3.65 14.84
CA ASN A 78 8.71 3.52 15.80
C ASN A 78 8.22 3.01 17.17
N ILE A 79 7.01 3.39 17.59
CA ILE A 79 6.40 2.94 18.84
C ILE A 79 6.16 1.42 18.84
N LEU A 80 5.85 0.85 17.68
CA LEU A 80 5.45 -0.55 17.53
C LEU A 80 6.58 -1.49 17.08
N ARG A 81 7.74 -0.97 16.69
CA ARG A 81 8.90 -1.81 16.28
C ARG A 81 9.40 -2.72 17.39
N SER A 82 9.22 -2.35 18.65
CA SER A 82 9.60 -3.14 19.82
C SER A 82 8.50 -4.07 20.32
N THR A 83 7.41 -4.26 19.56
CA THR A 83 6.33 -5.18 19.95
C THR A 83 6.87 -6.61 20.10
N ASP A 84 6.61 -7.23 21.24
CA ASP A 84 7.05 -8.59 21.55
C ASP A 84 6.46 -9.62 20.60
N ILE A 85 7.21 -10.66 20.29
CA ILE A 85 6.79 -11.71 19.36
C ILE A 85 5.52 -12.44 19.83
N ASN A 86 5.34 -12.64 21.13
CA ASN A 86 4.12 -13.29 21.64
C ASN A 86 2.91 -12.41 21.44
N GLN A 87 3.07 -11.09 21.57
CA GLN A 87 2.02 -10.12 21.26
C GLN A 87 1.69 -10.13 19.74
N ILE A 88 2.72 -10.21 18.87
CA ILE A 88 2.49 -10.32 17.41
C ILE A 88 1.74 -11.62 17.10
N LYS A 89 2.14 -12.75 17.71
CA LYS A 89 1.46 -14.05 17.53
C LYS A 89 -0.01 -14.01 17.94
N SER A 90 -0.37 -13.24 18.96
CA SER A 90 -1.77 -13.12 19.40
C SER A 90 -2.67 -12.43 18.37
N PHE A 91 -2.09 -11.70 17.42
CA PHE A 91 -2.81 -11.08 16.31
C PHE A 91 -2.87 -11.97 15.06
N VAL A 92 -2.06 -13.03 14.97
CA VAL A 92 -2.07 -13.93 13.81
C VAL A 92 -3.27 -14.84 13.87
N GLU A 93 -4.15 -14.76 12.88
CA GLU A 93 -5.29 -15.65 12.70
C GLU A 93 -4.90 -16.92 11.95
N GLY A 94 -3.98 -16.79 10.99
CA GLY A 94 -3.47 -17.91 10.21
C GLY A 94 -2.21 -17.56 9.44
N PHE A 95 -1.56 -18.58 8.90
CA PHE A 95 -0.47 -18.42 7.96
C PHE A 95 -0.40 -19.61 7.01
N SER A 96 0.16 -19.41 5.82
CA SER A 96 0.39 -20.47 4.83
C SER A 96 1.83 -20.43 4.33
N LEU A 97 2.42 -21.62 4.23
CA LEU A 97 3.73 -21.83 3.64
C LEU A 97 3.55 -22.07 2.13
N MET A 98 3.91 -21.08 1.30
CA MET A 98 3.71 -21.12 -0.15
C MET A 98 4.84 -21.85 -0.86
N GLU A 99 6.06 -21.61 -0.46
CA GLU A 99 7.26 -22.22 -1.00
C GLU A 99 8.24 -22.59 0.11
N GLU A 100 8.91 -23.72 -0.06
CA GLU A 100 9.96 -24.19 0.85
C GLU A 100 11.09 -24.82 0.03
N LYS A 101 12.32 -24.35 0.24
CA LYS A 101 13.49 -24.82 -0.52
C LYS A 101 14.69 -24.91 0.40
N PHE A 102 15.57 -25.88 0.11
CA PHE A 102 16.88 -26.03 0.72
C PHE A 102 17.92 -25.84 -0.39
N VAL A 103 18.70 -24.75 -0.31
CA VAL A 103 19.67 -24.40 -1.33
C VAL A 103 20.95 -23.92 -0.63
N ASP A 104 22.11 -24.53 -0.96
CA ASP A 104 23.43 -24.13 -0.47
C ASP A 104 23.47 -23.94 1.06
N ASP A 105 23.07 -24.96 1.81
CA ASP A 105 22.97 -24.95 3.28
C ASP A 105 22.05 -23.85 3.85
N ASN A 106 21.18 -23.30 3.04
CA ASN A 106 20.17 -22.35 3.47
C ASN A 106 18.77 -22.92 3.28
N TYR A 107 17.96 -22.74 4.31
CA TYR A 107 16.51 -22.90 4.23
C TYR A 107 15.89 -21.59 3.75
N GLN A 108 15.08 -21.66 2.71
CA GLN A 108 14.34 -20.55 2.15
C GLN A 108 12.85 -20.87 2.19
N ALA A 109 12.05 -19.92 2.67
CA ALA A 109 10.61 -20.07 2.73
C ALA A 109 9.91 -18.79 2.25
N LYS A 110 8.76 -18.98 1.59
CA LYS A 110 7.82 -17.92 1.28
C LYS A 110 6.52 -18.16 2.05
N ILE A 111 6.13 -17.22 2.89
CA ILE A 111 5.05 -17.36 3.85
C ILE A 111 4.06 -16.21 3.68
N ASN A 112 2.75 -16.53 3.67
CA ASN A 112 1.69 -15.56 3.82
C ASN A 112 1.22 -15.54 5.27
N VAL A 113 0.88 -14.36 5.79
CA VAL A 113 0.44 -14.19 7.19
C VAL A 113 -0.85 -13.39 7.20
N ASP A 114 -1.85 -13.92 7.90
CA ASP A 114 -3.17 -13.33 8.08
C ASP A 114 -3.29 -12.83 9.51
N PHE A 115 -3.51 -11.54 9.67
CA PHE A 115 -3.68 -10.90 10.98
C PHE A 115 -5.15 -10.57 11.24
N ASN A 116 -5.63 -10.82 12.45
CA ASN A 116 -6.94 -10.40 12.89
C ASN A 116 -7.03 -8.86 12.92
N LYS A 117 -7.85 -8.31 12.02
CA LYS A 117 -7.98 -6.87 11.83
C LYS A 117 -8.55 -6.16 13.06
N LYS A 118 -9.57 -6.75 13.68
CA LYS A 118 -10.25 -6.18 14.85
C LYS A 118 -9.31 -6.07 16.05
N ASP A 119 -8.56 -7.14 16.33
CA ASP A 119 -7.63 -7.18 17.46
C ASP A 119 -6.48 -6.18 17.27
N LEU A 120 -5.96 -6.08 16.04
CA LEU A 120 -4.93 -5.10 15.70
C LEU A 120 -5.42 -3.65 15.84
N ILE A 121 -6.60 -3.33 15.31
CA ILE A 121 -7.17 -1.98 15.42
C ILE A 121 -7.41 -1.63 16.87
N ASN A 122 -7.96 -2.55 17.67
CA ASN A 122 -8.15 -2.35 19.11
C ASN A 122 -6.82 -2.11 19.84
N TYR A 123 -5.79 -2.87 19.49
CA TYR A 123 -4.44 -2.68 20.06
C TYR A 123 -3.86 -1.30 19.70
N PHE A 124 -3.97 -0.86 18.44
CA PHE A 124 -3.51 0.47 18.03
C PHE A 124 -4.29 1.60 18.72
N ASN A 125 -5.62 1.47 18.79
CA ASN A 125 -6.47 2.42 19.50
C ASN A 125 -6.11 2.53 20.98
N SER A 126 -5.79 1.40 21.64
CA SER A 126 -5.35 1.40 23.06
C SER A 126 -4.03 2.14 23.27
N LYS A 127 -3.23 2.30 22.20
CA LYS A 127 -1.99 3.09 22.17
C LYS A 127 -2.19 4.52 21.68
N GLY A 128 -3.43 4.93 21.37
CA GLY A 128 -3.73 6.24 20.78
C GLY A 128 -3.23 6.41 19.34
N ILE A 129 -3.03 5.30 18.62
CA ILE A 129 -2.48 5.29 17.27
C ILE A 129 -3.64 5.21 16.27
N ILE A 130 -3.71 6.19 15.36
CA ILE A 130 -4.69 6.23 14.27
C ILE A 130 -4.15 5.39 13.10
N THR A 131 -5.00 4.56 12.53
CA THR A 131 -4.68 3.73 11.36
C THR A 131 -5.25 4.33 10.09
N SER A 132 -4.64 4.02 8.95
CA SER A 132 -5.19 4.32 7.62
C SER A 132 -5.69 3.06 6.93
N SER A 133 -6.63 3.23 6.01
CA SER A 133 -7.02 2.16 5.09
C SER A 133 -5.86 1.80 4.15
N ILE A 134 -5.82 0.55 3.68
CA ILE A 134 -4.85 0.10 2.66
C ILE A 134 -5.47 0.35 1.30
N ASN A 135 -5.13 1.50 0.70
CA ASN A 135 -5.60 1.88 -0.63
C ASN A 135 -4.39 2.23 -1.50
N SER A 136 -4.13 1.44 -2.54
CA SER A 136 -3.08 1.75 -3.50
C SER A 136 -3.59 2.75 -4.54
N ILE A 137 -2.74 3.72 -4.89
CA ILE A 137 -3.01 4.69 -5.94
C ILE A 137 -1.86 4.79 -6.94
N ASP A 138 -2.19 5.10 -8.18
CA ASP A 138 -1.21 5.43 -9.21
C ASP A 138 -1.02 6.94 -9.24
N VAL A 139 0.24 7.38 -9.16
CA VAL A 139 0.62 8.79 -9.09
C VAL A 139 1.69 9.08 -10.13
N MET A 140 1.43 10.03 -11.01
CA MET A 140 2.45 10.54 -11.89
C MET A 140 3.33 11.53 -11.14
N ILE A 141 4.65 11.33 -11.20
CA ILE A 141 5.60 12.28 -10.63
C ILE A 141 6.45 12.91 -11.73
N LEU A 142 6.60 14.23 -11.66
CA LEU A 142 7.45 15.02 -12.56
C LEU A 142 8.61 15.62 -11.76
N PRO A 143 9.78 14.96 -11.69
CA PRO A 143 10.97 15.48 -11.05
C PRO A 143 11.70 16.48 -11.96
N ILE A 144 11.92 17.70 -11.49
CA ILE A 144 12.69 18.74 -12.16
C ILE A 144 13.84 19.14 -11.24
N LEU A 145 15.08 18.99 -11.72
CA LEU A 145 16.28 19.40 -11.00
C LEU A 145 16.85 20.68 -11.63
N ILE A 146 17.12 21.69 -10.83
CA ILE A 146 17.72 22.94 -11.25
C ILE A 146 19.05 23.15 -10.51
N ASP A 147 20.13 23.23 -11.24
CA ASP A 147 21.44 23.65 -10.71
C ASP A 147 21.53 25.17 -10.75
N LEU A 148 21.40 25.81 -9.58
CA LEU A 148 21.40 27.26 -9.46
C LEU A 148 22.72 27.87 -9.81
N LYS A 149 23.86 27.16 -9.63
CA LYS A 149 25.18 27.67 -9.99
C LYS A 149 25.41 27.71 -11.50
N LYS A 150 24.98 26.64 -12.17
CA LYS A 150 25.15 26.51 -13.61
C LYS A 150 24.01 27.15 -14.40
N ASN A 151 22.96 27.59 -13.71
CA ASN A 151 21.70 28.00 -14.30
C ASN A 151 21.20 26.99 -15.33
N GLN A 152 21.20 25.70 -14.95
CA GLN A 152 20.89 24.60 -15.81
C GLN A 152 19.73 23.76 -15.26
N ILE A 153 18.80 23.42 -16.14
CA ILE A 153 17.66 22.55 -15.84
C ILE A 153 18.01 21.12 -16.27
N PHE A 154 17.78 20.18 -15.38
CA PHE A 154 17.87 18.75 -15.65
C PHE A 154 16.49 18.12 -15.50
N SER A 155 16.03 17.51 -16.56
CA SER A 155 14.79 16.74 -16.59
C SER A 155 15.05 15.40 -17.30
N TYR A 156 14.17 14.44 -17.11
CA TYR A 156 14.24 13.12 -17.76
C TYR A 156 15.59 12.41 -17.58
N SER A 157 16.16 11.90 -18.65
CA SER A 157 17.41 11.12 -18.66
C SER A 157 18.63 11.85 -18.08
N ASN A 158 18.62 13.18 -18.05
CA ASN A 158 19.70 13.97 -17.46
C ASN A 158 19.50 14.24 -15.95
N ASN A 159 18.37 13.86 -15.39
CA ASN A 159 18.04 14.08 -13.97
C ASN A 159 18.25 12.78 -13.18
N PRO A 160 19.22 12.72 -12.25
CA PRO A 160 19.48 11.51 -11.48
C PRO A 160 18.31 11.10 -10.56
N PHE A 161 17.47 12.01 -10.11
CA PHE A 161 16.25 11.68 -9.36
C PHE A 161 15.21 11.01 -10.25
N PHE A 162 15.06 11.46 -11.49
CA PHE A 162 14.18 10.82 -12.46
C PHE A 162 14.63 9.39 -12.74
N LEU A 163 15.92 9.18 -13.05
CA LEU A 163 16.47 7.87 -13.39
C LEU A 163 16.37 6.86 -12.24
N ASN A 164 16.51 7.33 -10.99
CA ASN A 164 16.56 6.44 -9.84
C ASN A 164 15.24 6.33 -9.07
N TRP A 165 14.20 7.07 -9.47
CA TRP A 165 12.95 7.14 -8.71
C TRP A 165 12.33 5.77 -8.42
N ASN A 166 12.29 4.88 -9.40
CA ASN A 166 11.63 3.57 -9.29
C ASN A 166 12.58 2.40 -9.00
N LEU A 167 13.89 2.63 -8.80
CA LEU A 167 14.84 1.56 -8.56
C LEU A 167 14.63 0.84 -7.21
N ASN A 168 14.15 1.56 -6.19
CA ASN A 168 14.02 1.07 -4.82
C ASN A 168 12.58 1.17 -4.30
N ASN A 169 11.67 0.38 -4.87
CA ASN A 169 10.32 0.29 -4.36
C ASN A 169 10.24 -0.69 -3.18
N LYS A 170 9.56 -0.30 -2.10
CA LYS A 170 9.33 -1.15 -0.92
C LYS A 170 7.95 -1.80 -1.00
N LYS A 171 7.84 -3.06 -0.56
CA LYS A 171 6.56 -3.81 -0.52
C LYS A 171 5.44 -3.15 0.30
N PHE A 172 5.79 -2.20 1.17
CA PHE A 172 4.82 -1.49 2.00
C PHE A 172 4.33 -0.16 1.41
N HIS A 173 4.89 0.29 0.28
CA HIS A 173 4.40 1.51 -0.38
C HIS A 173 3.02 1.26 -0.98
N GLN A 174 2.13 2.24 -0.82
CA GLN A 174 0.77 2.25 -1.39
C GLN A 174 0.69 3.11 -2.65
N ILE A 175 1.66 4.01 -2.83
CA ILE A 175 1.76 4.85 -4.02
C ILE A 175 2.60 4.13 -5.07
N ASN A 176 1.98 3.87 -6.22
CA ASN A 176 2.65 3.38 -7.41
C ASN A 176 3.06 4.57 -8.26
N TYR A 177 4.35 4.88 -8.28
CA TYR A 177 4.85 6.01 -9.05
C TYR A 177 5.09 5.61 -10.50
N PHE A 178 4.68 6.48 -11.42
CA PHE A 178 5.13 6.43 -12.80
C PHE A 178 5.64 7.79 -13.25
N LEU A 179 6.57 7.76 -14.18
CA LEU A 179 7.29 8.91 -14.69
C LEU A 179 6.81 9.20 -16.12
N PRO A 180 6.75 10.47 -16.55
CA PRO A 180 6.43 10.78 -17.95
C PRO A 180 7.55 10.27 -18.88
N ASN A 181 7.19 10.04 -20.13
CA ASN A 181 8.19 9.79 -21.17
C ASN A 181 8.96 11.08 -21.49
N GLU A 182 10.22 10.94 -21.90
CA GLU A 182 11.03 12.09 -22.34
C GLU A 182 10.39 12.75 -23.57
N ASP A 183 10.13 14.06 -23.49
CA ASP A 183 9.48 14.84 -24.54
C ASP A 183 10.12 16.24 -24.63
N ILE A 184 10.49 16.65 -25.83
CA ILE A 184 11.13 17.95 -26.07
C ILE A 184 10.15 19.12 -25.87
N GLU A 185 8.87 18.90 -26.16
CA GLU A 185 7.84 19.91 -25.93
C GLU A 185 7.64 20.15 -24.43
N ASP A 186 7.59 19.08 -23.65
CA ASP A 186 7.50 19.15 -22.19
C ASP A 186 8.70 19.86 -21.58
N PHE A 187 9.90 19.59 -22.07
CA PHE A 187 11.11 20.31 -21.66
C PHE A 187 11.01 21.81 -21.97
N SER A 188 10.45 22.18 -23.12
CA SER A 188 10.25 23.57 -23.51
C SER A 188 9.25 24.28 -22.59
N ILE A 189 8.17 23.59 -22.19
CA ILE A 189 7.18 24.08 -21.22
C ILE A 189 7.84 24.32 -19.86
N ILE A 190 8.64 23.35 -19.37
CA ILE A 190 9.37 23.48 -18.10
C ILE A 190 10.30 24.71 -18.14
N ARG A 191 11.10 24.84 -19.20
CA ARG A 191 12.06 25.93 -19.36
C ARG A 191 11.39 27.30 -19.42
N LYS A 192 10.26 27.42 -20.08
CA LYS A 192 9.51 28.66 -20.22
C LYS A 192 8.94 29.16 -18.88
N ASN A 193 8.60 28.24 -17.99
CA ASN A 193 7.95 28.54 -16.72
C ASN A 193 8.90 28.40 -15.51
N ILE A 194 10.23 28.46 -15.73
CA ILE A 194 11.23 28.24 -14.68
C ILE A 194 11.16 29.27 -13.56
N ASP A 195 10.87 30.52 -13.89
CA ASP A 195 10.83 31.63 -12.93
C ASP A 195 9.61 31.56 -11.99
N ASP A 196 8.59 30.81 -12.38
CA ASP A 196 7.34 30.61 -11.60
C ASP A 196 7.04 29.11 -11.41
N ILE A 197 8.09 28.29 -11.35
CA ILE A 197 7.99 26.83 -11.38
C ILE A 197 7.13 26.25 -10.26
N GLU A 198 7.13 26.87 -9.08
CA GLU A 198 6.39 26.41 -7.90
C GLU A 198 4.88 26.66 -8.04
N ASN A 199 4.47 27.72 -8.74
CA ASN A 199 3.07 28.09 -8.93
C ASN A 199 2.47 27.50 -10.21
N TYR A 200 3.31 27.21 -11.21
CA TYR A 200 2.84 26.69 -12.48
C TYR A 200 2.31 25.25 -12.35
N ASN A 201 1.17 24.95 -12.97
CA ASN A 201 0.49 23.67 -12.76
C ASN A 201 0.92 22.53 -13.69
N PHE A 202 1.68 22.81 -14.74
CA PHE A 202 2.12 21.81 -15.73
C PHE A 202 1.00 20.91 -16.27
N ASN A 203 -0.22 21.45 -16.36
CA ASN A 203 -1.39 20.69 -16.81
C ASN A 203 -1.20 20.11 -18.21
N GLU A 204 -0.50 20.82 -19.10
CA GLU A 204 -0.21 20.35 -20.47
C GLU A 204 0.57 19.03 -20.45
N ILE A 205 1.49 18.86 -19.50
CA ILE A 205 2.27 17.63 -19.34
C ILE A 205 1.42 16.53 -18.69
N PHE A 206 0.79 16.83 -17.56
CA PHE A 206 0.00 15.84 -16.82
C PHE A 206 -1.21 15.32 -17.60
N ASN A 207 -1.89 16.18 -18.34
CA ASN A 207 -3.09 15.79 -19.09
C ASN A 207 -2.81 14.85 -20.27
N LYS A 208 -1.57 14.80 -20.79
CA LYS A 208 -1.16 13.80 -21.80
C LYS A 208 -1.36 12.36 -21.31
N TYR A 209 -1.29 12.13 -20.00
CA TYR A 209 -1.34 10.79 -19.38
C TYR A 209 -2.70 10.47 -18.74
N ASN A 210 -3.68 11.38 -18.81
CA ASN A 210 -5.01 11.21 -18.22
C ASN A 210 -4.99 10.76 -16.75
N VAL A 211 -4.08 11.33 -15.94
CA VAL A 211 -3.89 10.99 -14.54
C VAL A 211 -4.60 11.95 -13.61
N LYS A 212 -5.24 11.40 -12.57
CA LYS A 212 -5.88 12.18 -11.52
C LYS A 212 -4.89 12.61 -10.43
N ASN A 213 -3.98 11.70 -10.06
CA ASN A 213 -3.04 11.93 -8.97
C ASN A 213 -1.68 12.30 -9.54
N ARG A 214 -1.12 13.40 -9.05
CA ARG A 214 0.12 13.95 -9.60
C ARG A 214 0.97 14.62 -8.54
N ILE A 215 2.29 14.55 -8.73
CA ILE A 215 3.28 15.23 -7.91
C ILE A 215 4.23 16.00 -8.83
N LEU A 216 4.31 17.31 -8.64
CA LEU A 216 5.40 18.12 -9.15
C LEU A 216 6.49 18.12 -8.08
N LEU A 217 7.69 17.68 -8.45
CA LEU A 217 8.85 17.66 -7.56
C LEU A 217 9.93 18.58 -8.14
N VAL A 218 10.18 19.70 -7.49
CA VAL A 218 11.23 20.65 -7.86
C VAL A 218 12.39 20.51 -6.87
N LEU A 219 13.60 20.30 -7.39
CA LEU A 219 14.83 20.18 -6.62
C LEU A 219 15.78 21.30 -7.05
N LEU A 220 16.10 22.18 -6.13
CA LEU A 220 17.06 23.27 -6.34
C LEU A 220 18.39 22.89 -5.73
N ASN A 221 19.38 22.61 -6.58
CA ASN A 221 20.74 22.28 -6.14
C ASN A 221 21.62 23.52 -6.05
N GLN A 222 22.16 23.77 -4.85
CA GLN A 222 23.11 24.83 -4.58
C GLN A 222 24.20 24.31 -3.61
N ASP A 223 25.40 24.11 -4.08
CA ASP A 223 26.55 23.76 -3.21
C ASP A 223 26.34 22.56 -2.29
N ASN A 224 25.90 21.43 -2.80
CA ASN A 224 25.53 20.22 -2.06
C ASN A 224 24.33 20.43 -1.09
N LEU A 225 23.64 21.55 -1.17
CA LEU A 225 22.34 21.76 -0.54
C LEU A 225 21.27 21.56 -1.59
N ILE A 226 20.36 20.63 -1.34
CA ILE A 226 19.17 20.43 -2.17
C ILE A 226 17.98 20.99 -1.41
N LYS A 227 17.35 22.02 -1.96
CA LYS A 227 16.05 22.51 -1.52
C LYS A 227 14.99 21.83 -2.36
N VAL A 228 14.02 21.24 -1.70
CA VAL A 228 12.92 20.51 -2.34
C VAL A 228 11.63 21.25 -2.11
N PHE A 229 10.90 21.47 -3.19
CA PHE A 229 9.50 21.83 -3.20
C PHE A 229 8.71 20.73 -3.88
N SER A 230 7.62 20.26 -3.25
CA SER A 230 6.72 19.30 -3.86
C SER A 230 5.28 19.80 -3.76
N LYS A 231 4.60 19.78 -4.89
CA LYS A 231 3.15 20.04 -5.00
C LYS A 231 2.45 18.72 -5.32
N LEU A 232 1.68 18.24 -4.36
CA LEU A 232 0.94 16.98 -4.48
C LEU A 232 -0.53 17.29 -4.75
N ASN A 233 -1.13 16.61 -5.72
CA ASN A 233 -2.57 16.59 -5.92
C ASN A 233 -3.01 15.12 -5.89
N LEU A 234 -3.59 14.71 -4.76
CA LEU A 234 -4.02 13.34 -4.50
C LEU A 234 -5.53 13.36 -4.21
N GLU A 235 -6.33 12.67 -5.03
CA GLU A 235 -7.79 12.63 -4.94
C GLU A 235 -8.42 14.04 -4.78
N ASN A 236 -7.95 15.00 -5.59
CA ASN A 236 -8.33 16.41 -5.58
C ASN A 236 -7.94 17.20 -4.30
N ASN A 237 -7.13 16.62 -3.42
CA ASN A 237 -6.54 17.32 -2.29
C ASN A 237 -5.16 17.86 -2.69
N GLU A 238 -5.02 19.18 -2.66
CA GLU A 238 -3.76 19.85 -2.95
C GLU A 238 -2.96 20.01 -1.66
N MET A 239 -1.72 19.55 -1.66
CA MET A 239 -0.81 19.58 -0.51
C MET A 239 0.58 20.00 -0.96
N TYR A 240 1.34 20.60 -0.05
CA TYR A 240 2.69 21.07 -0.30
C TYR A 240 3.68 20.44 0.69
N LEU A 241 4.90 20.22 0.23
CA LEU A 241 6.01 19.76 1.04
C LEU A 241 7.25 20.57 0.69
N ASN A 242 7.90 21.16 1.71
CA ASN A 242 9.19 21.82 1.58
C ASN A 242 10.21 21.11 2.46
N LYS A 243 11.38 20.79 1.89
CA LYS A 243 12.44 20.09 2.61
C LYS A 243 13.82 20.54 2.16
N ASN A 244 14.80 20.42 3.03
CA ASN A 244 16.19 20.75 2.72
C ASN A 244 17.09 19.56 3.09
N TYR A 245 17.96 19.18 2.16
CA TYR A 245 18.95 18.12 2.36
C TYR A 245 20.36 18.73 2.22
N LYS A 246 21.17 18.61 3.26
CA LYS A 246 22.55 19.10 3.30
C LYS A 246 23.51 17.99 2.89
N ASP A 247 24.65 18.38 2.34
CA ASP A 247 25.77 17.49 2.00
C ASP A 247 25.42 16.38 0.99
N VAL A 248 24.47 16.67 0.08
CA VAL A 248 24.06 15.75 -0.98
C VAL A 248 24.80 16.05 -2.26
N SER A 249 25.61 15.10 -2.72
CA SER A 249 26.32 15.18 -3.99
C SER A 249 25.50 14.55 -5.13
N MET A 250 25.32 15.28 -6.24
CA MET A 250 24.66 14.77 -7.45
C MET A 250 25.43 13.60 -8.11
N LYS A 251 26.65 13.33 -7.69
CA LYS A 251 27.45 12.18 -8.18
C LYS A 251 27.34 10.94 -7.29
N ASN A 252 26.76 11.08 -6.10
CA ASN A 252 26.62 9.98 -5.15
C ASN A 252 25.19 9.40 -5.23
N LEU A 253 25.07 8.24 -5.90
CA LEU A 253 23.78 7.57 -6.10
C LEU A 253 23.14 7.10 -4.78
N GLU A 254 23.92 6.76 -3.77
CA GLU A 254 23.41 6.35 -2.46
C GLU A 254 22.69 7.52 -1.78
N GLN A 255 23.33 8.71 -1.74
CA GLN A 255 22.73 9.91 -1.19
C GLN A 255 21.46 10.35 -1.95
N ILE A 256 21.46 10.22 -3.29
CA ILE A 256 20.27 10.49 -4.12
C ILE A 256 19.14 9.52 -3.76
N ASN A 257 19.46 8.25 -3.62
CA ASN A 257 18.48 7.22 -3.24
C ASN A 257 17.91 7.45 -1.83
N ASP A 258 18.73 7.90 -0.89
CA ASP A 258 18.29 8.27 0.47
C ASP A 258 17.29 9.44 0.44
N VAL A 259 17.56 10.47 -0.36
CA VAL A 259 16.61 11.58 -0.58
C VAL A 259 15.32 11.09 -1.19
N ILE A 260 15.38 10.24 -2.23
CA ILE A 260 14.20 9.66 -2.88
C ILE A 260 13.37 8.85 -1.86
N LEU A 261 14.00 8.00 -1.06
CA LEU A 261 13.31 7.17 -0.06
C LEU A 261 12.65 8.02 1.02
N ASP A 262 13.31 9.08 1.46
CA ASP A 262 12.76 10.00 2.45
C ASP A 262 11.56 10.78 1.90
N LEU A 263 11.63 11.27 0.66
CA LEU A 263 10.50 11.91 -0.03
C LEU A 263 9.33 10.94 -0.23
N LYS A 264 9.60 9.70 -0.65
CA LYS A 264 8.56 8.67 -0.78
C LYS A 264 7.87 8.41 0.56
N ASN A 265 8.61 8.35 1.67
CA ASN A 265 8.02 8.19 3.00
C ASN A 265 7.11 9.38 3.37
N ASP A 266 7.51 10.61 3.03
CA ASP A 266 6.67 11.78 3.28
C ASP A 266 5.39 11.75 2.42
N TYR A 267 5.49 11.37 1.16
CA TYR A 267 4.32 11.25 0.27
C TYR A 267 3.38 10.13 0.74
N GLU A 268 3.93 8.99 1.17
CA GLU A 268 3.16 7.91 1.80
C GLU A 268 2.45 8.39 3.09
N ASN A 269 3.10 9.20 3.92
CA ASN A 269 2.48 9.77 5.11
C ASN A 269 1.33 10.72 4.75
N LYS A 270 1.50 11.55 3.70
CA LYS A 270 0.42 12.41 3.19
C LYS A 270 -0.75 11.60 2.66
N TRP A 271 -0.48 10.53 1.90
CA TRP A 271 -1.51 9.63 1.41
C TRP A 271 -2.26 8.95 2.55
N LYS A 272 -1.55 8.43 3.55
CA LYS A 272 -2.15 7.81 4.74
C LYS A 272 -3.01 8.79 5.53
N SER A 273 -2.59 10.06 5.65
CA SER A 273 -3.40 11.06 6.36
C SER A 273 -4.74 11.35 5.68
N LEU A 274 -4.81 11.24 4.34
CA LEU A 274 -6.08 11.35 3.62
C LEU A 274 -7.00 10.13 3.81
N ASN A 275 -6.42 8.99 4.19
CA ASN A 275 -7.12 7.71 4.33
C ASN A 275 -7.22 7.25 5.79
N GLU A 276 -7.06 8.16 6.75
CA GLU A 276 -7.18 7.85 8.17
C GLU A 276 -8.57 7.37 8.54
N ILE A 277 -8.60 6.30 9.35
CA ILE A 277 -9.82 5.76 9.93
C ILE A 277 -9.91 6.27 11.37
N ASN A 278 -10.76 7.26 11.58
CA ASN A 278 -10.98 7.80 12.93
C ASN A 278 -12.00 6.94 13.68
N THR A 279 -11.52 5.95 14.42
CA THR A 279 -12.35 5.06 15.25
C THR A 279 -12.75 5.67 16.59
N SER A 280 -12.26 6.86 16.93
CA SER A 280 -12.66 7.58 18.16
C SER A 280 -14.00 8.31 18.02
N ILE A 281 -14.49 8.50 16.80
CA ILE A 281 -15.80 9.09 16.53
C ILE A 281 -16.80 7.96 16.36
N ILE A 282 -17.69 7.79 17.33
CA ILE A 282 -18.80 6.83 17.26
C ILE A 282 -20.04 7.59 16.82
N LEU A 283 -20.56 7.24 15.64
CA LEU A 283 -21.79 7.79 15.10
C LEU A 283 -22.92 6.76 15.30
N PRO A 284 -23.96 7.05 16.09
CA PRO A 284 -25.12 6.18 16.19
C PRO A 284 -25.95 6.24 14.90
N ILE A 285 -26.15 5.10 14.26
CA ILE A 285 -27.01 4.95 13.08
C ILE A 285 -28.21 4.12 13.52
N ARG A 286 -29.43 4.62 13.27
CA ARG A 286 -30.66 3.87 13.50
C ARG A 286 -31.14 3.29 12.17
N LEU A 287 -31.21 1.98 12.09
CA LEU A 287 -31.82 1.26 10.97
C LEU A 287 -33.15 0.70 11.42
N SER A 288 -34.19 0.81 10.58
CA SER A 288 -35.52 0.25 10.86
C SER A 288 -35.87 -0.71 9.75
N VAL A 289 -36.19 -1.93 10.12
CA VAL A 289 -36.59 -3.00 9.20
C VAL A 289 -37.99 -3.44 9.58
N ASP A 290 -38.83 -3.79 8.59
CA ASP A 290 -40.14 -4.36 8.85
C ASP A 290 -39.98 -5.70 9.57
N ALA A 291 -40.56 -5.81 10.76
CA ALA A 291 -40.48 -7.00 11.62
C ALA A 291 -41.09 -8.26 10.97
N ASN A 292 -41.96 -8.10 9.98
CA ASN A 292 -42.55 -9.21 9.25
C ASN A 292 -41.67 -9.81 8.16
N ASN A 293 -40.53 -9.16 7.87
CA ASN A 293 -39.59 -9.64 6.85
C ASN A 293 -38.32 -10.24 7.48
N PHE A 294 -38.48 -11.47 7.97
CA PHE A 294 -37.42 -12.23 8.63
C PHE A 294 -36.14 -12.38 7.76
N LEU A 295 -36.31 -12.62 6.44
CA LEU A 295 -35.18 -12.74 5.53
C LEU A 295 -34.39 -11.43 5.42
N LEU A 296 -35.07 -10.30 5.36
CA LEU A 296 -34.41 -8.99 5.28
C LEU A 296 -33.69 -8.67 6.59
N SER A 297 -34.29 -8.97 7.73
CA SER A 297 -33.67 -8.77 9.06
C SER A 297 -32.41 -9.61 9.22
N ASN A 298 -32.46 -10.89 8.84
CA ASN A 298 -31.31 -11.80 8.93
C ASN A 298 -30.18 -11.39 7.96
N ASN A 299 -30.54 -10.99 6.73
CA ASN A 299 -29.55 -10.47 5.80
C ASN A 299 -28.89 -9.18 6.30
N LEU A 300 -29.67 -8.25 6.88
CA LEU A 300 -29.14 -7.03 7.45
C LEU A 300 -28.17 -7.33 8.60
N GLU A 301 -28.55 -8.23 9.52
CA GLU A 301 -27.69 -8.66 10.62
C GLU A 301 -26.37 -9.27 10.11
N ASN A 302 -26.42 -10.11 9.09
CA ASN A 302 -25.22 -10.65 8.44
C ASN A 302 -24.33 -9.55 7.83
N TYR A 303 -24.92 -8.57 7.13
CA TYR A 303 -24.17 -7.44 6.59
C TYR A 303 -23.54 -6.56 7.69
N LEU A 304 -24.26 -6.32 8.79
CA LEU A 304 -23.74 -5.54 9.92
C LEU A 304 -22.56 -6.26 10.59
N ASN A 305 -22.61 -7.60 10.67
CA ASN A 305 -21.51 -8.41 11.17
C ASN A 305 -20.26 -8.39 10.27
N GLU A 306 -20.44 -8.09 8.98
CA GLU A 306 -19.35 -8.04 7.99
C GLU A 306 -18.68 -6.66 7.92
N VAL A 307 -19.33 -5.61 8.45
CA VAL A 307 -18.78 -4.25 8.42
C VAL A 307 -17.84 -4.01 9.59
N ASP A 308 -16.55 -3.90 9.31
CA ASP A 308 -15.48 -3.76 10.33
C ASP A 308 -15.59 -2.55 11.25
N LEU A 309 -16.32 -1.50 10.83
CA LEU A 309 -16.46 -0.24 11.59
C LEU A 309 -17.71 -0.22 12.49
N ILE A 310 -18.51 -1.27 12.48
CA ILE A 310 -19.67 -1.40 13.37
C ILE A 310 -19.21 -2.09 14.65
N SER A 311 -19.30 -1.37 15.78
CA SER A 311 -18.86 -1.87 17.07
C SER A 311 -19.96 -2.65 17.82
N ASN A 312 -21.22 -2.17 17.72
CA ASN A 312 -22.39 -2.78 18.38
C ASN A 312 -23.67 -2.50 17.55
N TYR A 313 -24.58 -3.46 17.51
CA TYR A 313 -25.93 -3.31 16.95
C TYR A 313 -26.93 -4.16 17.72
#